data_a3afdba5b1fc39091536b8b9a28b65aa
#
_entry.id   a3afdba5b1fc39091536b8b9a28b65aa
#
_cell.length_a   1.000
_cell.length_b   1.000
_cell.length_c   1.000
_cell.angle_alpha   90.00
_cell.angle_beta   90.00
_cell.angle_gamma   90.00
#
_symmetry.space_group_name_H-M   'P 1'
#
loop_
_entity.id
_entity.type
_entity.pdbx_description
1 polymer ?
#
loop_
_entity_poly.entity_id
_entity_poly.type
_entity_poly.pdbx_seq_one_letter_code
_entity_poly.pdbx_strand_id
1 'polypeptide(L)'
;MSTYISDRELEELGEGLTRHYLENAHVQMAARCIDIEGLANYLGMTVVFETFAEEDRDKVGFLADGRTPLKIRRKGSIVSFCFPLGTIVLDAFLRQDKESGRRRFTIAHEIAHSVSEKHNPVPQFHRIYDSEHGYTFQELKAQLTMTENQADRRAAVILMPQFTVDQALRDFN
;
A
#
# COMPACT_ATOMS: atom_id res chain seq x y z
N MET A 1 14.26 -14.30 -11.28
CA MET A 1 15.15 -13.87 -10.19
C MET A 1 14.36 -12.90 -9.33
N SER A 2 13.99 -13.30 -8.10
CA SER A 2 13.40 -12.39 -7.13
C SER A 2 14.46 -11.35 -6.78
N THR A 3 14.26 -10.10 -7.18
CA THR A 3 15.14 -9.00 -6.78
C THR A 3 14.88 -8.72 -5.31
N TYR A 4 15.69 -9.33 -4.45
CA TYR A 4 15.74 -8.92 -3.05
C TYR A 4 16.16 -7.44 -3.03
N ILE A 5 15.28 -6.59 -2.54
CA ILE A 5 15.57 -5.18 -2.32
C ILE A 5 16.05 -5.06 -0.88
N SER A 6 17.25 -4.53 -0.70
CA SER A 6 17.83 -4.32 0.63
C SER A 6 17.04 -3.25 1.41
N ASP A 7 17.13 -3.28 2.73
CA ASP A 7 16.48 -2.27 3.59
C ASP A 7 16.91 -0.84 3.22
N ARG A 8 18.19 -0.66 2.87
CA ARG A 8 18.72 0.64 2.41
C ARG A 8 18.07 1.10 1.09
N GLU A 9 17.91 0.21 0.12
CA GLU A 9 17.23 0.55 -1.14
C GLU A 9 15.74 0.85 -0.91
N LEU A 10 15.10 0.18 0.05
CA LEU A 10 13.72 0.49 0.45
C LEU A 10 13.61 1.90 1.05
N GLU A 11 14.55 2.27 1.92
CA GLU A 11 14.62 3.61 2.51
C GLU A 11 14.85 4.67 1.44
N GLU A 12 15.82 4.48 0.55
CA GLU A 12 16.13 5.41 -0.54
C GLU A 12 14.93 5.61 -1.48
N LEU A 13 14.20 4.54 -1.81
CA LEU A 13 12.99 4.62 -2.64
C LEU A 13 11.84 5.34 -1.95
N GLY A 14 11.58 5.01 -0.68
CA GLY A 14 10.51 5.63 0.10
C GLY A 14 10.76 7.12 0.35
N GLU A 15 11.99 7.48 0.69
CA GLU A 15 12.41 8.88 0.83
C GLU A 15 12.32 9.64 -0.49
N GLY A 16 12.83 9.07 -1.57
CA GLY A 16 12.80 9.69 -2.89
C GLY A 16 11.36 9.99 -3.33
N LEU A 17 10.46 9.02 -3.15
CA LEU A 17 9.05 9.18 -3.47
C LEU A 17 8.40 10.31 -2.66
N THR A 18 8.65 10.34 -1.35
CA THR A 18 8.05 11.32 -0.44
C THR A 18 8.59 12.72 -0.68
N ARG A 19 9.92 12.88 -0.90
CA ARG A 19 10.53 14.15 -1.25
C ARG A 19 9.98 14.69 -2.57
N HIS A 20 9.90 13.83 -3.59
CA HIS A 20 9.36 14.21 -4.88
C HIS A 20 7.90 14.70 -4.79
N TYR A 21 7.08 14.03 -3.98
CA TYR A 21 5.72 14.48 -3.70
C TYR A 21 5.68 15.84 -3.03
N LEU A 22 6.43 16.04 -1.95
CA LEU A 22 6.45 17.31 -1.20
C LEU A 22 6.93 18.49 -2.05
N GLU A 23 7.95 18.29 -2.87
CA GLU A 23 8.52 19.32 -3.74
C GLU A 23 7.58 19.71 -4.89
N ASN A 24 6.91 18.73 -5.50
CA ASN A 24 6.12 18.96 -6.72
C ASN A 24 4.63 19.24 -6.46
N ALA A 25 4.08 18.78 -5.35
CA ALA A 25 2.71 19.07 -4.99
C ALA A 25 2.55 20.40 -4.22
N HIS A 26 3.64 21.16 -4.02
CA HIS A 26 3.68 22.40 -3.24
C HIS A 26 3.02 22.26 -1.85
N VAL A 27 3.12 21.06 -1.27
CA VAL A 27 2.58 20.79 0.06
C VAL A 27 3.50 21.42 1.09
N GLN A 28 3.02 22.47 1.73
CA GLN A 28 3.70 22.94 2.93
C GLN A 28 3.54 21.87 4.02
N MET A 29 4.65 21.37 4.51
CA MET A 29 4.66 20.47 5.68
C MET A 29 4.29 21.26 6.93
N ALA A 30 3.02 21.67 7.03
CA ALA A 30 2.48 22.29 8.25
C ALA A 30 2.31 21.27 9.39
N ALA A 31 2.27 19.98 9.05
CA ALA A 31 2.18 18.88 9.99
C ALA A 31 3.40 17.95 9.78
N ARG A 32 3.99 17.48 10.87
CA ARG A 32 5.11 16.51 10.91
C ARG A 32 4.74 15.13 10.35
N CYS A 33 3.63 15.03 9.62
CA CYS A 33 3.08 13.78 9.07
C CYS A 33 2.86 13.93 7.58
N ILE A 34 3.27 12.93 6.82
CA ILE A 34 3.00 12.84 5.39
C ILE A 34 1.48 12.75 5.15
N ASP A 35 0.94 13.58 4.26
CA ASP A 35 -0.43 13.41 3.76
C ASP A 35 -0.47 12.23 2.80
N ILE A 36 -0.83 11.05 3.35
CA ILE A 36 -0.78 9.79 2.60
C ILE A 36 -1.89 9.70 1.54
N GLU A 37 -3.06 10.32 1.78
CA GLU A 37 -4.13 10.37 0.79
C GLU A 37 -3.75 11.30 -0.37
N GLY A 38 -3.13 12.44 -0.06
CA GLY A 38 -2.55 13.34 -1.05
C GLY A 38 -1.45 12.67 -1.88
N LEU A 39 -0.58 11.88 -1.25
CA LEU A 39 0.44 11.10 -1.95
C LEU A 39 -0.21 10.06 -2.87
N ALA A 40 -1.24 9.34 -2.43
CA ALA A 40 -1.97 8.40 -3.28
C ALA A 40 -2.54 9.09 -4.53
N ASN A 41 -3.20 10.23 -4.34
CA ASN A 41 -3.74 11.04 -5.44
C ASN A 41 -2.64 11.53 -6.40
N TYR A 42 -1.51 12.00 -5.86
CA TYR A 42 -0.34 12.42 -6.65
C TYR A 42 0.19 11.30 -7.53
N LEU A 43 0.15 10.04 -7.04
CA LEU A 43 0.53 8.85 -7.80
C LEU A 43 -0.54 8.39 -8.80
N GLY A 44 -1.66 9.11 -8.90
CA GLY A 44 -2.78 8.77 -9.78
C GLY A 44 -3.69 7.68 -9.25
N MET A 45 -3.67 7.44 -7.93
CA MET A 45 -4.53 6.48 -7.26
C MET A 45 -5.76 7.18 -6.67
N THR A 46 -6.84 6.44 -6.52
CA THR A 46 -8.07 6.92 -5.88
C THR A 46 -8.35 6.11 -4.63
N VAL A 47 -8.55 6.76 -3.49
CA VAL A 47 -8.93 6.11 -2.23
C VAL A 47 -10.44 6.12 -2.09
N VAL A 48 -11.05 4.94 -1.90
CA VAL A 48 -12.49 4.78 -1.67
C VAL A 48 -12.75 3.89 -0.45
N PHE A 49 -13.95 4.01 0.12
CA PHE A 49 -14.34 3.22 1.29
C PHE A 49 -15.60 2.42 0.97
N GLU A 50 -15.55 1.12 1.24
CA GLU A 50 -16.66 0.19 1.07
C GLU A 50 -16.77 -0.77 2.26
N THR A 51 -17.93 -1.28 2.52
CA THR A 51 -18.08 -2.31 3.55
C THR A 51 -17.71 -3.67 2.97
N PHE A 52 -16.61 -4.24 3.42
CA PHE A 52 -16.15 -5.53 2.92
C PHE A 52 -17.10 -6.66 3.35
N ALA A 53 -17.30 -7.61 2.45
CA ALA A 53 -18.08 -8.82 2.68
C ALA A 53 -17.25 -10.09 2.42
N GLU A 54 -15.92 -9.93 2.37
CA GLU A 54 -14.98 -11.03 2.26
C GLU A 54 -15.03 -11.93 3.51
N GLU A 55 -14.70 -13.20 3.33
CA GLU A 55 -14.66 -14.17 4.44
C GLU A 55 -13.47 -13.91 5.37
N ASP A 56 -12.37 -13.38 4.81
CA ASP A 56 -11.20 -12.97 5.56
C ASP A 56 -11.43 -11.59 6.20
N ARG A 57 -11.67 -11.58 7.51
CA ARG A 57 -11.93 -10.36 8.28
C ARG A 57 -10.70 -9.51 8.55
N ASP A 58 -9.51 -10.05 8.31
CA ASP A 58 -8.25 -9.32 8.47
C ASP A 58 -7.95 -8.47 7.24
N LYS A 59 -8.63 -8.75 6.13
CA LYS A 59 -8.55 -7.97 4.90
C LYS A 59 -9.28 -6.64 5.06
N VAL A 60 -8.53 -5.57 5.18
CA VAL A 60 -9.05 -4.21 5.42
C VAL A 60 -8.70 -3.21 4.32
N GLY A 61 -7.79 -3.59 3.43
CA GLY A 61 -7.36 -2.85 2.24
C GLY A 61 -7.37 -3.75 1.01
N PHE A 62 -7.52 -3.16 -0.16
CA PHE A 62 -7.49 -3.84 -1.44
C PHE A 62 -7.04 -2.88 -2.53
N LEU A 63 -5.93 -3.21 -3.20
CA LEU A 63 -5.49 -2.50 -4.41
C LEU A 63 -6.13 -3.14 -5.64
N ALA A 64 -6.97 -2.39 -6.32
CA ALA A 64 -7.67 -2.88 -7.49
C ALA A 64 -6.78 -2.97 -8.73
N ASP A 65 -6.81 -4.13 -9.38
CA ASP A 65 -6.15 -4.42 -10.66
C ASP A 65 -7.04 -4.18 -11.89
N GLY A 66 -8.26 -3.69 -11.67
CA GLY A 66 -9.26 -3.47 -12.70
C GLY A 66 -9.97 -4.74 -13.20
N ARG A 67 -9.69 -5.91 -12.64
CA ARG A 67 -10.20 -7.22 -13.09
C ARG A 67 -10.74 -8.09 -11.96
N THR A 68 -10.02 -8.14 -10.84
CA THR A 68 -10.40 -8.96 -9.69
C THR A 68 -11.57 -8.32 -8.94
N PRO A 69 -12.70 -9.01 -8.79
CA PRO A 69 -13.84 -8.48 -8.06
C PRO A 69 -13.60 -8.56 -6.54
N LEU A 70 -14.01 -7.51 -5.83
CA LEU A 70 -14.08 -7.47 -4.38
C LEU A 70 -15.53 -7.68 -3.94
N LYS A 71 -15.78 -8.57 -2.98
CA LYS A 71 -17.10 -8.73 -2.36
C LYS A 71 -17.34 -7.61 -1.37
N ILE A 72 -18.34 -6.79 -1.62
CA ILE A 72 -18.74 -5.67 -0.76
C ILE A 72 -20.21 -5.76 -0.41
N ARG A 73 -20.59 -5.12 0.68
CA ARG A 73 -21.98 -5.05 1.14
C ARG A 73 -22.57 -3.69 0.77
N ARG A 74 -23.56 -3.70 -0.12
CA ARG A 74 -24.31 -2.50 -0.50
C ARG A 74 -25.79 -2.72 -0.27
N LYS A 75 -26.48 -1.80 0.39
CA LYS A 75 -27.92 -1.86 0.65
C LYS A 75 -28.41 -3.20 1.22
N GLY A 76 -27.62 -3.79 2.11
CA GLY A 76 -27.94 -5.07 2.76
C GLY A 76 -27.63 -6.34 1.95
N SER A 77 -27.21 -6.20 0.68
CA SER A 77 -26.85 -7.33 -0.19
C SER A 77 -25.34 -7.39 -0.40
N ILE A 78 -24.83 -8.60 -0.60
CA ILE A 78 -23.42 -8.83 -1.01
C ILE A 78 -23.37 -8.77 -2.52
N VAL A 79 -22.49 -7.91 -3.04
CA VAL A 79 -22.23 -7.78 -4.47
C VAL A 79 -20.74 -7.93 -4.75
N SER A 80 -20.39 -8.56 -5.85
CA SER A 80 -19.02 -8.59 -6.38
C SER A 80 -18.82 -7.40 -7.29
N PHE A 81 -17.87 -6.53 -6.98
CA PHE A 81 -17.64 -5.29 -7.71
C PHE A 81 -16.18 -5.17 -8.15
N CYS A 82 -15.96 -4.91 -9.45
CA CYS A 82 -14.63 -4.62 -9.99
C CYS A 82 -14.38 -3.12 -9.94
N PHE A 83 -13.39 -2.72 -9.15
CA PHE A 83 -12.94 -1.32 -9.09
C PHE A 83 -11.96 -1.03 -10.22
N PRO A 84 -11.88 0.22 -10.71
CA PRO A 84 -10.87 0.61 -11.68
C PRO A 84 -9.44 0.35 -11.19
N LEU A 85 -8.54 0.05 -12.12
CA LEU A 85 -7.10 -0.09 -11.82
C LEU A 85 -6.58 1.13 -11.04
N GLY A 86 -5.79 0.88 -10.01
CA GLY A 86 -5.22 1.93 -9.17
C GLY A 86 -6.19 2.50 -8.12
N THR A 87 -7.34 1.86 -7.91
CA THR A 87 -8.23 2.21 -6.78
C THR A 87 -7.77 1.48 -5.53
N ILE A 88 -7.49 2.24 -4.46
CA ILE A 88 -7.27 1.72 -3.11
C ILE A 88 -8.63 1.67 -2.42
N VAL A 89 -9.14 0.48 -2.17
CA VAL A 89 -10.41 0.27 -1.47
C VAL A 89 -10.12 -0.07 -0.02
N LEU A 90 -10.69 0.70 0.89
CA LEU A 90 -10.55 0.52 2.34
C LEU A 90 -11.87 0.08 2.94
N ASP A 91 -11.83 -0.77 3.96
CA ASP A 91 -13.04 -1.09 4.71
C ASP A 91 -13.59 0.16 5.40
N ALA A 92 -14.92 0.32 5.36
CA ALA A 92 -15.63 1.51 5.80
C ALA A 92 -15.39 1.86 7.29
N PHE A 93 -15.06 0.89 8.16
CA PHE A 93 -14.77 1.17 9.56
C PHE A 93 -13.51 2.04 9.73
N LEU A 94 -12.57 2.01 8.77
CA LEU A 94 -11.36 2.82 8.78
C LEU A 94 -11.62 4.33 8.61
N ARG A 95 -12.85 4.75 8.29
CA ARG A 95 -13.23 6.18 8.30
C ARG A 95 -13.26 6.79 9.69
N GLN A 96 -13.40 5.98 10.73
CA GLN A 96 -13.47 6.46 12.11
C GLN A 96 -12.15 7.11 12.53
N ASP A 97 -12.22 8.23 13.27
CA ASP A 97 -11.01 8.97 13.68
C ASP A 97 -10.06 8.15 14.54
N LYS A 98 -10.60 7.27 15.39
CA LYS A 98 -9.81 6.34 16.21
C LYS A 98 -8.98 5.34 15.38
N GLU A 99 -9.38 5.10 14.13
CA GLU A 99 -8.71 4.21 13.18
C GLU A 99 -7.73 4.96 12.24
N SER A 100 -7.48 6.25 12.48
CA SER A 100 -6.67 7.10 11.59
C SER A 100 -5.27 6.52 11.35
N GLY A 101 -4.62 5.99 12.37
CA GLY A 101 -3.30 5.36 12.25
C GLY A 101 -3.34 4.11 11.35
N ARG A 102 -4.34 3.24 11.58
CA ARG A 102 -4.53 2.03 10.78
C ARG A 102 -4.88 2.36 9.33
N ARG A 103 -5.77 3.35 9.11
CA ARG A 103 -6.10 3.85 7.77
C ARG A 103 -4.86 4.32 7.03
N ARG A 104 -4.04 5.18 7.66
CA ARG A 104 -2.81 5.69 7.07
C ARG A 104 -1.84 4.58 6.70
N PHE A 105 -1.64 3.61 7.59
CA PHE A 105 -0.79 2.45 7.33
C PHE A 105 -1.31 1.61 6.17
N THR A 106 -2.62 1.32 6.13
CA THR A 106 -3.23 0.54 5.05
C THR A 106 -3.06 1.23 3.69
N ILE A 107 -3.28 2.55 3.61
CA ILE A 107 -3.05 3.30 2.35
C ILE A 107 -1.58 3.22 1.92
N ALA A 108 -0.64 3.41 2.84
CA ALA A 108 0.79 3.33 2.54
C ALA A 108 1.21 1.93 2.08
N HIS A 109 0.64 0.88 2.65
CA HIS A 109 0.82 -0.51 2.26
C HIS A 109 0.37 -0.78 0.82
N GLU A 110 -0.83 -0.31 0.45
CA GLU A 110 -1.35 -0.42 -0.92
C GLU A 110 -0.52 0.42 -1.93
N ILE A 111 -0.04 1.59 -1.53
CA ILE A 111 0.92 2.37 -2.33
C ILE A 111 2.20 1.57 -2.56
N ALA A 112 2.73 0.92 -1.52
CA ALA A 112 3.95 0.13 -1.61
C ALA A 112 3.80 -1.04 -2.60
N HIS A 113 2.65 -1.71 -2.64
CA HIS A 113 2.33 -2.71 -3.66
C HIS A 113 2.35 -2.09 -5.06
N SER A 114 1.64 -0.99 -5.27
CA SER A 114 1.56 -0.32 -6.59
C SER A 114 2.93 0.12 -7.13
N VAL A 115 3.78 0.69 -6.29
CA VAL A 115 5.14 1.12 -6.69
C VAL A 115 6.00 -0.07 -7.08
N SER A 116 5.84 -1.21 -6.41
CA SER A 116 6.54 -2.45 -6.72
C SER A 116 6.15 -3.01 -8.09
N GLU A 117 4.85 -2.93 -8.42
CA GLU A 117 4.30 -3.43 -9.67
C GLU A 117 4.68 -2.59 -10.89
N LYS A 118 4.80 -1.27 -10.74
CA LYS A 118 5.20 -0.36 -11.82
C LYS A 118 6.61 -0.63 -12.36
N HIS A 119 7.52 -1.11 -11.52
CA HIS A 119 8.87 -1.49 -11.93
C HIS A 119 8.94 -2.84 -12.63
N ASN A 120 7.85 -3.59 -12.61
CA ASN A 120 7.77 -4.90 -13.23
C ASN A 120 6.29 -5.27 -13.46
N PRO A 121 5.74 -5.02 -14.67
CA PRO A 121 4.31 -5.09 -14.98
C PRO A 121 3.73 -6.51 -15.02
N VAL A 122 4.40 -7.50 -14.45
CA VAL A 122 3.89 -8.87 -14.32
C VAL A 122 3.11 -8.95 -13.00
N PRO A 123 1.88 -9.48 -12.98
CA PRO A 123 1.13 -9.72 -11.74
C PRO A 123 2.02 -10.40 -10.70
N GLN A 124 1.95 -10.00 -9.43
CA GLN A 124 2.83 -10.53 -8.37
C GLN A 124 2.85 -12.06 -8.34
N PHE A 125 1.73 -12.68 -8.65
CA PHE A 125 1.60 -14.13 -8.75
C PHE A 125 2.52 -14.74 -9.82
N HIS A 126 2.75 -14.08 -10.96
CA HIS A 126 3.62 -14.54 -12.03
C HIS A 126 5.11 -14.30 -11.78
N ARG A 127 5.48 -13.40 -10.87
CA ARG A 127 6.90 -13.24 -10.48
C ARG A 127 7.41 -14.35 -9.60
N ILE A 128 6.50 -14.96 -8.90
CA ILE A 128 6.79 -15.99 -7.90
C ILE A 128 6.58 -17.38 -8.51
N TYR A 129 5.71 -17.45 -9.53
CA TYR A 129 5.29 -18.69 -10.13
C TYR A 129 6.07 -18.95 -11.44
N ASP A 130 7.02 -19.88 -11.37
CA ASP A 130 7.57 -20.52 -12.55
C ASP A 130 6.66 -21.69 -12.90
N SER A 131 5.98 -21.61 -14.04
CA SER A 131 5.03 -22.66 -14.50
C SER A 131 5.69 -24.02 -14.73
N GLU A 132 7.00 -24.06 -14.85
CA GLU A 132 7.78 -25.29 -15.02
C GLU A 132 8.26 -25.86 -13.67
N HIS A 133 8.17 -25.08 -12.59
CA HIS A 133 8.53 -25.50 -11.25
C HIS A 133 7.28 -25.82 -10.42
N GLY A 134 7.17 -27.05 -9.93
CA GLY A 134 6.10 -27.48 -9.05
C GLY A 134 6.31 -26.95 -7.62
N TYR A 135 5.75 -25.79 -7.29
CA TYR A 135 5.82 -25.21 -5.94
C TYR A 135 4.96 -25.99 -4.95
N THR A 136 5.49 -26.25 -3.78
CA THR A 136 4.71 -26.72 -2.63
C THR A 136 3.90 -25.56 -2.04
N PHE A 137 2.80 -25.90 -1.35
CA PHE A 137 1.99 -24.90 -0.65
C PHE A 137 2.81 -24.09 0.38
N GLN A 138 3.78 -24.72 1.04
CA GLN A 138 4.66 -24.05 2.01
C GLN A 138 5.59 -23.03 1.33
N GLU A 139 6.13 -23.32 0.15
CA GLU A 139 6.95 -22.39 -0.62
C GLU A 139 6.13 -21.19 -1.11
N LEU A 140 4.92 -21.41 -1.63
CA LEU A 140 4.01 -20.33 -2.02
C LEU A 140 3.65 -19.43 -0.84
N LYS A 141 3.35 -20.02 0.31
CA LYS A 141 3.03 -19.27 1.54
C LYS A 141 4.23 -18.45 2.02
N ALA A 142 5.44 -18.99 2.00
CA ALA A 142 6.66 -18.29 2.39
C ALA A 142 6.93 -17.08 1.47
N GLN A 143 6.72 -17.23 0.17
CA GLN A 143 6.91 -16.16 -0.81
C GLN A 143 5.87 -15.04 -0.65
N LEU A 144 4.60 -15.39 -0.45
CA LEU A 144 3.54 -14.41 -0.15
C LEU A 144 3.86 -13.63 1.13
N THR A 145 4.29 -14.33 2.19
CA THR A 145 4.68 -13.69 3.45
C THR A 145 5.87 -12.73 3.27
N MET A 146 6.85 -13.08 2.43
CA MET A 146 7.98 -12.17 2.14
C MET A 146 7.52 -10.91 1.40
N THR A 147 6.59 -11.03 0.47
CA THR A 147 6.04 -9.90 -0.28
C THR A 147 5.27 -8.94 0.62
N GLU A 148 4.43 -9.46 1.51
CA GLU A 148 3.71 -8.68 2.51
C GLU A 148 4.66 -7.97 3.48
N ASN A 149 5.67 -8.67 4.01
CA ASN A 149 6.68 -8.06 4.87
C ASN A 149 7.44 -6.92 4.18
N GLN A 150 7.71 -7.03 2.88
CA GLN A 150 8.34 -5.94 2.12
C GLN A 150 7.39 -4.74 1.93
N ALA A 151 6.10 -4.99 1.70
CA ALA A 151 5.10 -3.94 1.60
C ALA A 151 4.94 -3.20 2.93
N ASP A 152 4.92 -3.91 4.06
CA ASP A 152 4.86 -3.32 5.40
C ASP A 152 6.07 -2.41 5.68
N ARG A 153 7.28 -2.87 5.36
CA ARG A 153 8.51 -2.07 5.53
C ARG A 153 8.50 -0.82 4.67
N ARG A 154 8.09 -0.91 3.42
CA ARG A 154 7.93 0.25 2.52
C ARG A 154 6.87 1.22 3.03
N ALA A 155 5.74 0.72 3.52
CA ALA A 155 4.70 1.54 4.12
C ALA A 155 5.25 2.34 5.31
N ALA A 156 6.05 1.72 6.17
CA ALA A 156 6.69 2.38 7.30
C ALA A 156 7.63 3.51 6.85
N VAL A 157 8.47 3.27 5.83
CA VAL A 157 9.38 4.29 5.29
C VAL A 157 8.63 5.45 4.62
N ILE A 158 7.55 5.16 3.88
CA ILE A 158 6.70 6.19 3.27
C ILE A 158 6.04 7.08 4.33
N LEU A 159 5.58 6.50 5.44
CA LEU A 159 4.92 7.24 6.51
C LEU A 159 5.87 8.02 7.41
N MET A 160 7.09 7.50 7.60
CA MET A 160 8.11 8.04 8.50
C MET A 160 9.48 8.06 7.79
N PRO A 161 9.62 8.82 6.69
CA PRO A 161 10.92 8.94 6.05
C PRO A 161 11.92 9.60 7.01
N GLN A 162 13.17 9.19 6.95
CA GLN A 162 14.20 9.59 7.92
C GLN A 162 14.32 11.11 8.04
N PHE A 163 14.25 11.84 6.92
CA PHE A 163 14.36 13.30 6.96
C PHE A 163 13.26 13.99 7.76
N THR A 164 12.03 13.42 7.83
CA THR A 164 10.93 13.97 8.65
C THR A 164 11.15 13.69 10.14
N VAL A 165 11.70 12.52 10.46
CA VAL A 165 12.08 12.15 11.82
C VAL A 165 13.23 13.03 12.32
N ASP A 166 14.25 13.23 11.50
CA ASP A 166 15.40 14.10 11.82
C ASP A 166 14.98 15.56 12.01
N GLN A 167 14.03 16.04 11.22
CA GLN A 167 13.46 17.37 11.40
C GLN A 167 12.69 17.48 12.72
N ALA A 168 11.83 16.50 13.01
CA ALA A 168 11.09 16.47 14.27
C ALA A 168 12.02 16.46 15.49
N LEU A 169 13.12 15.69 15.45
CA LEU A 169 14.11 15.64 16.51
C LEU A 169 14.82 16.99 16.70
N ARG A 170 15.14 17.71 15.62
CA ARG A 170 15.73 19.05 15.71
C ARG A 170 14.78 20.08 16.30
N ASP A 171 13.48 19.97 16.05
CA ASP A 171 12.46 20.89 16.56
C ASP A 171 12.18 20.68 18.05
N PHE A 172 12.62 19.54 18.64
CA PHE A 172 12.47 19.24 20.06
C PHE A 172 13.70 19.63 20.93
N ASN A 173 14.83 19.95 20.32
CA ASN A 173 16.04 20.43 21.01
C ASN A 173 16.18 21.94 20.90
#